data_cb72784df0fca995a2255a100bfbf76b
#
_entry.id   cb72784df0fca995a2255a100bfbf76b
#
_cell.length_a   1.000
_cell.length_b   1.000
_cell.length_c   1.000
_cell.angle_alpha   90.00
_cell.angle_beta   90.00
_cell.angle_gamma   90.00
#
_symmetry.space_group_name_H-M   'P 1'
#
loop_
_entity.id
_entity.type
_entity.pdbx_description
1 polymer ?
#
loop_
_entity_poly.entity_id
_entity_poly.type
_entity_poly.pdbx_seq_one_letter_code
_entity_poly.pdbx_strand_id
1 'polypeptide(L)'
;MPVQKLLKTSAHVVAEFEGLCIAAGLNAVTGDEGSGKTRLLSLLSESHSDAFWLDLKLPGCNSQTPLDVWAHWRHQCPHWNEALCLDLCEALGMRVHVAKRLDMLSAGSRRKVGLLALLASGSMITCLDQPFAALDQASISVLCEFLNDMADNKSRAWLIADYEADTRLQWSNLISLDHV
;
A
#
# COMPACT_ATOMS: atom_id res chain seq x y z
N MET A 1 11.31 -1.91 -20.41
CA MET A 1 11.19 -0.59 -19.73
C MET A 1 9.76 -0.42 -19.28
N PRO A 2 9.48 0.14 -18.09
CA PRO A 2 8.11 0.42 -17.69
C PRO A 2 7.44 1.36 -18.70
N VAL A 3 6.17 1.11 -19.00
CA VAL A 3 5.39 1.93 -19.93
C VAL A 3 4.22 2.55 -19.20
N GLN A 4 4.15 3.87 -19.21
CA GLN A 4 2.98 4.59 -18.70
C GLN A 4 1.86 4.54 -19.73
N LYS A 5 0.80 3.76 -19.45
CA LYS A 5 -0.32 3.55 -20.39
C LYS A 5 -1.39 4.63 -20.31
N LEU A 6 -1.59 5.24 -19.15
CA LEU A 6 -2.61 6.26 -18.93
C LEU A 6 -2.17 7.19 -17.79
N LEU A 7 -2.25 8.49 -18.06
CA LEU A 7 -2.25 9.53 -17.05
C LEU A 7 -3.46 10.41 -17.33
N LYS A 8 -4.37 10.58 -16.36
CA LYS A 8 -5.51 11.51 -16.54
C LYS A 8 -4.96 12.91 -16.80
N THR A 9 -5.48 13.60 -17.79
CA THR A 9 -5.03 14.94 -18.22
C THR A 9 -5.08 15.98 -17.10
N SER A 10 -5.92 15.77 -16.08
CA SER A 10 -6.05 16.61 -14.89
C SER A 10 -5.28 16.11 -13.68
N ALA A 11 -4.51 15.01 -13.80
CA ALA A 11 -3.80 14.43 -12.68
C ALA A 11 -2.63 15.32 -12.28
N HIS A 12 -2.57 15.67 -10.99
CA HIS A 12 -1.42 16.38 -10.44
C HIS A 12 -0.28 15.37 -10.21
N VAL A 13 0.91 15.65 -10.76
CA VAL A 13 2.09 14.81 -10.56
C VAL A 13 2.71 15.16 -9.20
N VAL A 14 2.82 14.18 -8.31
CA VAL A 14 3.43 14.34 -6.97
C VAL A 14 4.92 14.05 -6.98
N ALA A 15 5.36 13.12 -7.85
CA ALA A 15 6.76 12.75 -7.98
C ALA A 15 7.06 12.18 -9.38
N GLU A 16 8.34 12.16 -9.72
CA GLU A 16 8.86 11.44 -10.89
C GLU A 16 9.93 10.44 -10.42
N PHE A 17 9.88 9.23 -10.94
CA PHE A 17 10.85 8.19 -10.62
C PHE A 17 11.16 7.33 -11.84
N GLU A 18 12.43 7.23 -12.23
CA GLU A 18 12.91 6.47 -13.41
C GLU A 18 12.11 6.78 -14.70
N GLY A 19 11.73 8.05 -14.89
CA GLY A 19 10.93 8.50 -16.05
C GLY A 19 9.44 8.19 -15.95
N LEU A 20 8.96 7.70 -14.83
CA LEU A 20 7.54 7.50 -14.53
C LEU A 20 6.98 8.68 -13.75
N CYS A 21 5.84 9.20 -14.19
CA CYS A 21 5.10 10.19 -13.42
C CYS A 21 4.21 9.48 -12.39
N ILE A 22 4.30 9.89 -11.13
CA ILE A 22 3.44 9.43 -10.04
C ILE A 22 2.37 10.49 -9.80
N ALA A 23 1.13 10.14 -10.11
CA ALA A 23 0.01 11.04 -9.96
C ALA A 23 -0.55 11.04 -8.52
N ALA A 24 -1.12 12.14 -8.10
CA ALA A 24 -1.96 12.18 -6.90
C ALA A 24 -3.16 11.23 -7.08
N GLY A 25 -3.64 10.62 -6.00
CA GLY A 25 -4.65 9.58 -6.02
C GLY A 25 -4.07 8.19 -6.28
N LEU A 26 -4.79 7.32 -7.01
CA LEU A 26 -4.42 5.92 -7.19
C LEU A 26 -3.62 5.68 -8.47
N ASN A 27 -2.47 5.04 -8.35
CA ASN A 27 -1.61 4.62 -9.44
C ASN A 27 -1.52 3.09 -9.47
N ALA A 28 -1.99 2.46 -10.55
CA ALA A 28 -1.79 1.03 -10.75
C ALA A 28 -0.40 0.77 -11.34
N VAL A 29 0.31 -0.20 -10.77
CA VAL A 29 1.55 -0.77 -11.31
C VAL A 29 1.28 -2.21 -11.67
N THR A 30 1.15 -2.50 -12.96
CA THR A 30 0.75 -3.82 -13.45
C THR A 30 1.88 -4.55 -14.14
N GLY A 31 1.78 -5.87 -14.22
CA GLY A 31 2.72 -6.73 -14.93
C GLY A 31 2.73 -8.16 -14.40
N ASP A 32 3.32 -9.06 -15.17
CA ASP A 32 3.44 -10.47 -14.84
C ASP A 32 4.35 -10.73 -13.62
N GLU A 33 4.38 -11.97 -13.17
CA GLU A 33 5.33 -12.39 -12.14
C GLU A 33 6.77 -12.16 -12.63
N GLY A 34 7.60 -11.59 -11.76
CA GLY A 34 8.99 -11.27 -12.11
C GLY A 34 9.18 -9.98 -12.93
N SER A 35 8.13 -9.26 -13.29
CA SER A 35 8.23 -7.99 -14.06
C SER A 35 8.93 -6.84 -13.29
N GLY A 36 9.17 -7.02 -11.98
CA GLY A 36 9.91 -6.06 -11.17
C GLY A 36 9.02 -5.12 -10.33
N LYS A 37 7.72 -5.37 -10.19
CA LYS A 37 6.79 -4.54 -9.40
C LYS A 37 7.29 -4.25 -7.99
N THR A 38 7.57 -5.30 -7.22
CA THR A 38 8.09 -5.19 -5.84
C THR A 38 9.38 -4.38 -5.79
N ARG A 39 10.29 -4.61 -6.75
CA ARG A 39 11.56 -3.87 -6.85
C ARG A 39 11.32 -2.38 -7.11
N LEU A 40 10.40 -2.05 -8.02
CA LEU A 40 10.04 -0.65 -8.29
C LEU A 40 9.55 0.06 -7.02
N LEU A 41 8.63 -0.57 -6.27
CA LEU A 41 8.08 0.00 -5.03
C LEU A 41 9.15 0.18 -3.95
N SER A 42 10.03 -0.82 -3.77
CA SER A 42 11.14 -0.76 -2.80
C SER A 42 12.12 0.35 -3.16
N LEU A 43 12.60 0.40 -4.40
CA LEU A 43 13.54 1.44 -4.86
C LEU A 43 12.95 2.85 -4.76
N LEU A 44 11.66 3.01 -5.07
CA LEU A 44 10.98 4.29 -4.89
C LEU A 44 11.02 4.73 -3.42
N SER A 45 10.71 3.83 -2.49
CA SER A 45 10.72 4.15 -1.06
C SER A 45 12.13 4.41 -0.51
N GLU A 46 13.16 3.80 -1.09
CA GLU A 46 14.56 4.06 -0.74
C GLU A 46 15.05 5.42 -1.28
N SER A 47 14.50 5.88 -2.40
CA SER A 47 14.94 7.09 -3.10
C SER A 47 14.19 8.36 -2.68
N HIS A 48 13.00 8.22 -2.10
CA HIS A 48 12.14 9.33 -1.70
C HIS A 48 11.78 9.23 -0.21
N SER A 49 12.23 10.19 0.58
CA SER A 49 12.02 10.22 2.04
C SER A 49 10.55 10.19 2.46
N ASP A 50 9.66 10.67 1.59
CA ASP A 50 8.23 10.73 1.82
C ASP A 50 7.45 9.55 1.21
N ALA A 51 8.17 8.56 0.65
CA ALA A 51 7.59 7.32 0.17
C ALA A 51 7.75 6.21 1.21
N PHE A 52 6.71 5.38 1.37
CA PHE A 52 6.71 4.29 2.32
C PHE A 52 6.24 2.99 1.68
N TRP A 53 7.09 1.98 1.78
CA TRP A 53 6.84 0.59 1.40
C TRP A 53 7.28 -0.34 2.52
N LEU A 54 6.58 -1.45 2.69
CA LEU A 54 7.03 -2.57 3.51
C LEU A 54 6.55 -3.90 2.93
N ASP A 55 7.32 -4.95 3.15
CA ASP A 55 6.89 -6.31 2.82
C ASP A 55 5.75 -6.74 3.76
N LEU A 56 4.56 -6.94 3.19
CA LEU A 56 3.36 -7.33 3.93
C LEU A 56 3.47 -8.71 4.60
N LYS A 57 4.50 -9.51 4.28
CA LYS A 57 4.84 -10.74 4.99
C LYS A 57 5.49 -10.47 6.36
N LEU A 58 5.98 -9.23 6.59
CA LEU A 58 6.65 -8.80 7.80
C LEU A 58 7.77 -9.76 8.23
N PRO A 59 8.77 -9.99 7.37
CA PRO A 59 9.88 -10.89 7.70
C PRO A 59 10.62 -10.41 8.95
N GLY A 60 11.04 -11.34 9.77
CA GLY A 60 11.76 -11.02 11.04
C GLY A 60 10.86 -10.61 12.22
N CYS A 61 9.56 -10.34 12.00
CA CYS A 61 8.65 -9.87 13.04
C CYS A 61 7.87 -11.00 13.77
N ASN A 62 8.27 -12.25 13.64
CA ASN A 62 7.51 -13.41 14.14
C ASN A 62 7.15 -13.33 15.63
N SER A 63 8.07 -12.85 16.48
CA SER A 63 7.89 -12.73 17.93
C SER A 63 7.18 -11.45 18.36
N GLN A 64 6.97 -10.50 17.45
CA GLN A 64 6.31 -9.22 17.72
C GLN A 64 4.79 -9.38 17.69
N THR A 65 4.09 -8.46 18.33
CA THR A 65 2.63 -8.29 18.21
C THR A 65 2.30 -7.22 17.19
N PRO A 66 1.06 -7.14 16.67
CA PRO A 66 0.59 -6.01 15.87
C PRO A 66 0.88 -4.64 16.53
N LEU A 67 0.68 -4.54 17.85
CA LEU A 67 0.97 -3.30 18.60
C LEU A 67 2.45 -2.92 18.53
N ASP A 68 3.37 -3.89 18.63
CA ASP A 68 4.81 -3.64 18.53
C ASP A 68 5.18 -3.12 17.12
N VAL A 69 4.63 -3.75 16.08
CA VAL A 69 4.85 -3.33 14.69
C VAL A 69 4.35 -1.91 14.45
N TRP A 70 3.13 -1.59 14.89
CA TRP A 70 2.57 -0.24 14.71
C TRP A 70 3.30 0.79 15.56
N ALA A 71 3.71 0.46 16.78
CA ALA A 71 4.53 1.36 17.60
C ALA A 71 5.87 1.68 16.93
N HIS A 72 6.53 0.68 16.34
CA HIS A 72 7.77 0.87 15.58
C HIS A 72 7.56 1.86 14.41
N TRP A 73 6.57 1.65 13.55
CA TRP A 73 6.33 2.50 12.39
C TRP A 73 5.80 3.89 12.75
N ARG A 74 5.02 4.01 13.81
CA ARG A 74 4.58 5.31 14.34
C ARG A 74 5.77 6.22 14.70
N HIS A 75 6.87 5.66 15.21
CA HIS A 75 8.08 6.43 15.49
C HIS A 75 8.82 6.87 14.22
N GLN A 76 8.68 6.15 13.13
CA GLN A 76 9.38 6.43 11.88
C GLN A 76 8.55 7.26 10.89
N CYS A 77 7.23 7.29 11.04
CA CYS A 77 6.32 8.01 10.17
C CYS A 77 5.84 9.31 10.85
N PRO A 78 6.40 10.49 10.48
CA PRO A 78 6.09 11.77 11.16
C PRO A 78 4.62 12.17 11.09
N HIS A 79 3.92 11.69 10.07
CA HIS A 79 2.50 12.00 9.81
C HIS A 79 1.57 10.82 10.14
N TRP A 80 2.02 9.90 11.02
CA TRP A 80 1.22 8.78 11.47
C TRP A 80 -0.16 9.19 11.96
N ASN A 81 -1.21 8.56 11.44
CA ASN A 81 -2.59 8.79 11.83
C ASN A 81 -3.09 7.67 12.75
N GLU A 82 -3.03 7.92 14.06
CA GLU A 82 -3.45 6.96 15.07
C GLU A 82 -4.95 6.64 15.01
N ALA A 83 -5.80 7.66 14.77
CA ALA A 83 -7.24 7.46 14.68
C ALA A 83 -7.58 6.54 13.51
N LEU A 84 -7.01 6.78 12.34
CA LEU A 84 -7.18 5.92 11.16
C LEU A 84 -6.69 4.49 11.42
N CYS A 85 -5.55 4.32 12.12
CA CYS A 85 -5.04 3.00 12.47
C CYS A 85 -6.04 2.21 13.33
N LEU A 86 -6.66 2.86 14.31
CA LEU A 86 -7.65 2.26 15.20
C LEU A 86 -8.95 1.92 14.45
N ASP A 87 -9.44 2.83 13.62
CA ASP A 87 -10.66 2.64 12.82
C ASP A 87 -10.51 1.46 11.84
N LEU A 88 -9.38 1.43 11.11
CA LEU A 88 -9.07 0.32 10.20
C LEU A 88 -8.81 -1.00 10.95
N CYS A 89 -8.21 -0.95 12.14
CA CYS A 89 -8.02 -2.12 12.99
C CYS A 89 -9.37 -2.77 13.36
N GLU A 90 -10.37 -1.96 13.64
CA GLU A 90 -11.74 -2.45 13.90
C GLU A 90 -12.39 -2.96 12.61
N ALA A 91 -12.39 -2.17 11.55
CA ALA A 91 -13.01 -2.51 10.26
C ALA A 91 -12.45 -3.80 9.64
N LEU A 92 -11.15 -4.06 9.79
CA LEU A 92 -10.48 -5.26 9.31
C LEU A 92 -10.54 -6.44 10.31
N GLY A 93 -11.26 -6.30 11.44
CA GLY A 93 -11.44 -7.35 12.44
C GLY A 93 -10.17 -7.71 13.22
N MET A 94 -9.22 -6.77 13.33
CA MET A 94 -7.91 -7.04 13.93
C MET A 94 -7.87 -6.87 15.45
N ARG A 95 -8.89 -6.26 16.10
CA ARG A 95 -8.89 -5.99 17.55
C ARG A 95 -8.59 -7.22 18.42
N VAL A 96 -9.14 -8.38 18.05
CA VAL A 96 -8.95 -9.65 18.79
C VAL A 96 -7.55 -10.27 18.58
N HIS A 97 -6.74 -9.66 17.72
CA HIS A 97 -5.42 -10.14 17.34
C HIS A 97 -4.28 -9.24 17.81
N VAL A 98 -4.55 -8.03 18.30
CA VAL A 98 -3.53 -6.99 18.57
C VAL A 98 -2.45 -7.41 19.58
N ALA A 99 -2.78 -8.29 20.51
CA ALA A 99 -1.84 -8.80 21.51
C ALA A 99 -1.26 -10.18 21.18
N LYS A 100 -1.61 -10.77 20.04
CA LYS A 100 -1.07 -12.07 19.62
C LYS A 100 0.22 -11.87 18.85
N ARG A 101 1.19 -12.77 19.02
CA ARG A 101 2.41 -12.76 18.21
C ARG A 101 2.08 -13.02 16.73
N LEU A 102 2.87 -12.45 15.83
CA LEU A 102 2.65 -12.56 14.38
C LEU A 102 2.75 -14.00 13.86
N ASP A 103 3.56 -14.86 14.51
CA ASP A 103 3.65 -16.29 14.16
C ASP A 103 2.39 -17.09 14.53
N MET A 104 1.50 -16.53 15.34
CA MET A 104 0.20 -17.12 15.71
C MET A 104 -0.95 -16.62 14.81
N LEU A 105 -0.69 -15.70 13.89
CA LEU A 105 -1.68 -15.13 12.99
C LEU A 105 -1.76 -15.94 11.68
N SER A 106 -2.94 -15.98 11.07
CA SER A 106 -3.08 -16.42 9.69
C SER A 106 -2.30 -15.51 8.74
N ALA A 107 -1.97 -16.00 7.55
CA ALA A 107 -1.31 -15.18 6.52
C ALA A 107 -2.10 -13.89 6.22
N GLY A 108 -3.42 -13.97 6.10
CA GLY A 108 -4.29 -12.81 5.90
C GLY A 108 -4.25 -11.83 7.06
N SER A 109 -4.37 -12.32 8.32
CA SER A 109 -4.28 -11.45 9.50
C SER A 109 -2.92 -10.78 9.61
N ARG A 110 -1.84 -11.51 9.31
CA ARG A 110 -0.49 -10.95 9.30
C ARG A 110 -0.33 -9.85 8.25
N ARG A 111 -0.86 -10.04 7.04
CA ARG A 111 -0.86 -9.01 5.99
C ARG A 111 -1.64 -7.76 6.41
N LYS A 112 -2.78 -7.92 7.09
CA LYS A 112 -3.56 -6.79 7.63
C LYS A 112 -2.72 -5.93 8.59
N VAL A 113 -1.81 -6.51 9.37
CA VAL A 113 -0.90 -5.74 10.25
C VAL A 113 -0.03 -4.78 9.43
N GLY A 114 0.59 -5.27 8.38
CA GLY A 114 1.41 -4.45 7.47
C GLY A 114 0.58 -3.40 6.70
N LEU A 115 -0.60 -3.80 6.22
CA LEU A 115 -1.52 -2.87 5.55
C LEU A 115 -1.90 -1.71 6.46
N LEU A 116 -2.28 -1.98 7.71
CA LEU A 116 -2.61 -0.94 8.69
C LEU A 116 -1.44 0.03 8.90
N ALA A 117 -0.20 -0.46 8.98
CA ALA A 117 0.97 0.39 9.09
C ALA A 117 1.16 1.29 7.86
N LEU A 118 0.99 0.74 6.64
CA LEU A 118 1.09 1.50 5.40
C LEU A 118 0.00 2.58 5.29
N LEU A 119 -1.25 2.23 5.54
CA LEU A 119 -2.39 3.14 5.38
C LEU A 119 -2.37 4.26 6.43
N ALA A 120 -1.96 3.95 7.67
CA ALA A 120 -1.86 4.92 8.76
C ALA A 120 -0.58 5.76 8.74
N SER A 121 0.41 5.44 7.90
CA SER A 121 1.72 6.11 7.85
C SER A 121 1.66 7.62 7.63
N GLY A 122 0.65 8.09 6.91
CA GLY A 122 0.54 9.50 6.52
C GLY A 122 1.54 9.92 5.44
N SER A 123 2.31 8.98 4.86
CA SER A 123 3.34 9.25 3.83
C SER A 123 2.74 9.87 2.58
N MET A 124 3.49 10.74 1.90
CA MET A 124 3.08 11.36 0.63
C MET A 124 2.85 10.29 -0.45
N ILE A 125 3.69 9.28 -0.49
CA ILE A 125 3.59 8.16 -1.42
C ILE A 125 3.52 6.87 -0.61
N THR A 126 2.40 6.16 -0.70
CA THR A 126 2.20 4.87 -0.04
C THR A 126 2.22 3.76 -1.08
N CYS A 127 3.13 2.79 -0.92
CA CYS A 127 3.34 1.68 -1.85
C CYS A 127 2.74 0.40 -1.31
N LEU A 128 1.79 -0.19 -2.04
CA LEU A 128 1.04 -1.39 -1.69
C LEU A 128 1.36 -2.51 -2.68
N ASP A 129 2.02 -3.56 -2.22
CA ASP A 129 2.39 -4.72 -3.05
C ASP A 129 1.38 -5.86 -2.86
N GLN A 130 0.60 -6.15 -3.89
CA GLN A 130 -0.48 -7.15 -3.90
C GLN A 130 -1.37 -7.04 -2.64
N PRO A 131 -1.99 -5.87 -2.38
CA PRO A 131 -2.65 -5.61 -1.11
C PRO A 131 -3.84 -6.53 -0.83
N PHE A 132 -4.48 -7.07 -1.85
CA PHE A 132 -5.65 -7.93 -1.73
C PHE A 132 -5.32 -9.41 -1.52
N ALA A 133 -4.06 -9.81 -1.74
CA ALA A 133 -3.66 -11.21 -1.62
C ALA A 133 -3.90 -11.76 -0.21
N ALA A 134 -4.47 -12.97 -0.12
CA ALA A 134 -4.79 -13.68 1.11
C ALA A 134 -5.78 -12.98 2.06
N LEU A 135 -6.47 -11.93 1.63
CA LEU A 135 -7.54 -11.31 2.38
C LEU A 135 -8.89 -12.00 2.13
N ASP A 136 -9.74 -11.98 3.15
CA ASP A 136 -11.15 -12.33 3.02
C ASP A 136 -11.95 -11.22 2.31
N GLN A 137 -13.13 -11.57 1.78
CA GLN A 137 -13.94 -10.65 0.98
C GLN A 137 -14.37 -9.39 1.75
N ALA A 138 -14.65 -9.50 3.04
CA ALA A 138 -15.01 -8.35 3.87
C ALA A 138 -13.86 -7.36 3.98
N SER A 139 -12.63 -7.86 4.21
CA SER A 139 -11.41 -7.05 4.27
C SER A 139 -11.08 -6.40 2.92
N ILE A 140 -11.29 -7.13 1.81
CA ILE A 140 -11.13 -6.58 0.47
C ILE A 140 -12.09 -5.40 0.26
N SER A 141 -13.36 -5.53 0.67
CA SER A 141 -14.34 -4.45 0.55
C SER A 141 -13.93 -3.21 1.34
N VAL A 142 -13.49 -3.38 2.59
CA VAL A 142 -12.98 -2.27 3.43
C VAL A 142 -11.80 -1.57 2.77
N LEU A 143 -10.85 -2.34 2.23
CA LEU A 143 -9.67 -1.76 1.57
C LEU A 143 -10.03 -1.03 0.28
N CYS A 144 -10.95 -1.58 -0.53
CA CYS A 144 -11.44 -0.91 -1.75
C CYS A 144 -12.17 0.40 -1.42
N GLU A 145 -13.01 0.42 -0.38
CA GLU A 145 -13.70 1.62 0.09
C GLU A 145 -12.68 2.70 0.49
N PHE A 146 -11.74 2.37 1.36
CA PHE A 146 -10.67 3.29 1.75
C PHE A 146 -9.90 3.84 0.55
N LEU A 147 -9.47 2.98 -0.38
CA LEU A 147 -8.70 3.41 -1.54
C LEU A 147 -9.52 4.30 -2.47
N ASN A 148 -10.80 4.01 -2.68
CA ASN A 148 -11.66 4.86 -3.50
C ASN A 148 -11.90 6.25 -2.86
N ASP A 149 -11.99 6.34 -1.53
CA ASP A 149 -12.03 7.63 -0.83
C ASP A 149 -10.76 8.45 -1.05
N MET A 150 -9.63 7.75 -1.27
CA MET A 150 -8.34 8.39 -1.55
C MET A 150 -8.12 8.71 -3.05
N ALA A 151 -8.96 8.23 -3.96
CA ALA A 151 -8.76 8.37 -5.40
C ALA A 151 -8.72 9.82 -5.89
N ASP A 152 -9.49 10.70 -5.26
CA ASP A 152 -9.54 12.13 -5.58
C ASP A 152 -8.58 13.00 -4.76
N ASN A 153 -7.67 12.37 -3.98
CA ASN A 153 -6.66 13.11 -3.21
C ASN A 153 -5.77 13.93 -4.16
N LYS A 154 -5.42 15.15 -3.76
CA LYS A 154 -4.65 16.09 -4.61
C LYS A 154 -3.17 16.22 -4.22
N SER A 155 -2.79 15.65 -3.09
CA SER A 155 -1.43 15.81 -2.54
C SER A 155 -0.73 14.50 -2.25
N ARG A 156 -1.46 13.40 -2.11
CA ARG A 156 -0.88 12.08 -1.80
C ARG A 156 -1.12 11.10 -2.93
N ALA A 157 -0.22 10.13 -3.07
CA ALA A 157 -0.28 9.06 -4.05
C ALA A 157 -0.28 7.68 -3.36
N TRP A 158 -1.05 6.76 -3.93
CA TRP A 158 -1.01 5.34 -3.58
C TRP A 158 -0.60 4.55 -4.82
N LEU A 159 0.56 3.90 -4.77
CA LEU A 159 1.01 2.98 -5.81
C LEU A 159 0.60 1.57 -5.44
N ILE A 160 -0.24 0.96 -6.26
CA ILE A 160 -0.81 -0.36 -6.02
C ILE A 160 -0.28 -1.29 -7.10
N ALA A 161 0.61 -2.20 -6.70
CA ALA A 161 1.20 -3.19 -7.59
C ALA A 161 0.40 -4.49 -7.54
N ASP A 162 -0.04 -4.96 -8.71
CA ASP A 162 -0.69 -6.25 -8.88
C ASP A 162 -0.49 -6.78 -10.31
N TYR A 163 -1.04 -7.93 -10.66
CA TYR A 163 -1.03 -8.48 -12.02
C TYR A 163 -1.82 -7.59 -12.97
N GLU A 164 -2.98 -7.14 -12.54
CA GLU A 164 -3.90 -6.28 -13.31
C GLU A 164 -4.41 -5.12 -12.43
N ALA A 165 -4.86 -4.06 -13.09
CA ALA A 165 -5.53 -2.96 -12.40
C ALA A 165 -6.93 -3.40 -11.97
N ASP A 166 -7.18 -3.41 -10.67
CA ASP A 166 -8.47 -3.83 -10.10
C ASP A 166 -9.59 -2.91 -10.59
N THR A 167 -10.62 -3.48 -11.19
CA THR A 167 -11.75 -2.75 -11.79
C THR A 167 -12.66 -2.09 -10.75
N ARG A 168 -12.52 -2.45 -9.47
CA ARG A 168 -13.26 -1.83 -8.36
C ARG A 168 -12.70 -0.48 -7.95
N LEU A 169 -11.46 -0.13 -8.39
CA LEU A 169 -10.75 1.07 -8.00
C LEU A 169 -10.77 2.15 -9.09
N GLN A 170 -10.78 3.41 -8.65
CA GLN A 170 -10.76 4.58 -9.53
C GLN A 170 -9.32 5.06 -9.75
N TRP A 171 -8.73 4.66 -10.84
CA TRP A 171 -7.34 4.94 -11.17
C TRP A 171 -7.12 6.34 -11.72
N SER A 172 -6.08 7.03 -11.24
CA SER A 172 -5.57 8.29 -11.79
C SER A 172 -4.48 8.05 -12.83
N ASN A 173 -3.75 6.92 -12.71
CA ASN A 173 -2.60 6.58 -13.53
C ASN A 173 -2.47 5.06 -13.68
N LEU A 174 -2.00 4.61 -14.85
CA LEU A 174 -1.70 3.20 -15.13
C LEU A 174 -0.28 3.06 -15.67
N ILE A 175 0.54 2.29 -14.95
CA ILE A 175 1.93 1.98 -15.28
C ILE A 175 2.04 0.47 -15.53
N SER A 176 2.48 0.07 -16.70
CA SER A 176 2.71 -1.35 -17.03
C SER A 176 4.20 -1.64 -17.06
N LEU A 177 4.60 -2.73 -16.41
CA LEU A 177 5.96 -3.24 -16.42
C LEU A 177 6.16 -4.40 -17.40
N ASP A 178 5.09 -4.84 -18.08
CA ASP A 178 5.22 -5.87 -19.10
C ASP A 178 6.01 -5.33 -20.29
N HIS A 179 6.92 -6.12 -20.77
CA HIS A 179 7.65 -5.80 -22.00
C HIS A 179 6.69 -5.94 -23.20
N VAL A 180 6.58 -4.88 -23.98
CA VAL A 180 5.97 -4.92 -25.31
C VAL A 180 6.93 -5.61 -26.26
#